data_ae058d99a830d152870bc245dc2fa291
#
_entry.id   ae058d99a830d152870bc245dc2fa291
#
_cell.length_a   1.000
_cell.length_b   1.000
_cell.length_c   1.000
_cell.angle_alpha   90.00
_cell.angle_beta   90.00
_cell.angle_gamma   90.00
#
_symmetry.space_group_name_H-M   'P 1'
#
loop_
_entity.id
_entity.type
_entity.pdbx_description
1 polymer ?
#
loop_
_entity_poly.entity_id
_entity_poly.type
_entity_poly.pdbx_seq_one_letter_code
_entity_poly.pdbx_strand_id
1 'polypeptide(L)'
;QLMDILIVEDDELQRKVLYEHLKKSGHSVRACDCLAEARSRLQDDTVHLLFLDRRLPDGDGLASIAGFSEKHPQMHIVVMTAYADVPSAVEAIRNGAYDFLPKPINFEHLGKIVRNAEKSVTMQERVDGLSRLSATGTGDVWQLDEMIGSAKLRKFFEKAERIAQYPDTTVLLLGESGTGKGMMATAIHRLSARAEHPFVDINCSAIPGPLMESEIFGYEKGAFTDAKSSKPGLLEVADGGTVFLDEIGDMEMPLQGKLLKVIEDKQFRRLGGSRVIKVNVRIIAATCRNLTEMVSDGRFREDLYYRLSVFPLTAPPLREHPDSIEPMAQQCLKECNKSMGRRIKGFSPSALEGMRAYRWPGNVRELRNAIERGAILCSGDWIEIEDMGLPVSPQKAEARTGDAAPAAPAAASNPLRLPPMTIAECERLLIQSVLEHVDGHRNRAAEILNIHRSTLQKRITEYGLDQ
;
A
#
# COMPACT_ATOMS: atom_id res chain seq x y z
N GLN A 1 -9.30 7.54 18.60
CA GLN A 1 -7.94 8.07 18.47
C GLN A 1 -7.77 9.31 19.32
N LEU A 2 -6.59 9.52 19.92
CA LEU A 2 -6.33 10.67 20.78
C LEU A 2 -6.14 11.91 19.87
N MET A 3 -7.03 12.91 19.99
CA MET A 3 -6.85 14.20 19.28
C MET A 3 -6.35 15.26 20.25
N ASP A 4 -5.54 16.20 19.75
CA ASP A 4 -5.17 17.43 20.47
C ASP A 4 -6.22 18.50 20.19
N ILE A 5 -6.94 18.90 21.23
CA ILE A 5 -8.06 19.83 21.16
C ILE A 5 -7.72 21.08 21.95
N LEU A 6 -7.94 22.25 21.34
CA LEU A 6 -7.86 23.54 22.03
C LEU A 6 -9.23 24.18 22.18
N ILE A 7 -9.57 24.63 23.37
CA ILE A 7 -10.80 25.36 23.69
C ILE A 7 -10.45 26.81 23.97
N VAL A 8 -11.13 27.73 23.30
CA VAL A 8 -11.01 29.18 23.53
C VAL A 8 -12.40 29.70 23.95
N GLU A 9 -12.56 29.94 25.23
CA GLU A 9 -13.85 30.32 25.86
C GLU A 9 -13.55 31.20 27.07
N ASP A 10 -14.15 32.38 27.16
CA ASP A 10 -13.94 33.32 28.28
C ASP A 10 -14.73 32.93 29.53
N ASP A 11 -15.90 32.33 29.38
CA ASP A 11 -16.69 31.82 30.50
C ASP A 11 -16.00 30.63 31.19
N GLU A 12 -15.54 30.81 32.40
CA GLU A 12 -14.80 29.80 33.17
C GLU A 12 -15.59 28.51 33.38
N LEU A 13 -16.91 28.62 33.63
CA LEU A 13 -17.76 27.47 33.88
C LEU A 13 -17.95 26.64 32.61
N GLN A 14 -18.27 27.29 31.49
CA GLN A 14 -18.43 26.62 30.20
C GLN A 14 -17.11 26.00 29.73
N ARG A 15 -16.02 26.71 29.85
CA ARG A 15 -14.67 26.22 29.54
C ARG A 15 -14.33 24.96 30.33
N LYS A 16 -14.58 24.95 31.63
CA LYS A 16 -14.33 23.79 32.51
C LYS A 16 -15.19 22.59 32.16
N VAL A 17 -16.48 22.79 31.89
CA VAL A 17 -17.43 21.73 31.55
C VAL A 17 -17.04 21.08 30.22
N LEU A 18 -16.69 21.88 29.20
CA LEU A 18 -16.19 21.38 27.93
C LEU A 18 -14.87 20.60 28.08
N TYR A 19 -13.92 21.17 28.82
CA TYR A 19 -12.65 20.54 29.12
C TYR A 19 -12.82 19.16 29.74
N GLU A 20 -13.61 19.07 30.83
CA GLU A 20 -13.85 17.80 31.52
C GLU A 20 -14.56 16.78 30.65
N HIS A 21 -15.52 17.19 29.82
CA HIS A 21 -16.25 16.29 28.92
C HIS A 21 -15.35 15.70 27.85
N LEU A 22 -14.56 16.53 27.17
CA LEU A 22 -13.65 16.10 26.12
C LEU A 22 -12.48 15.26 26.66
N LYS A 23 -11.97 15.60 27.85
CA LYS A 23 -10.94 14.82 28.53
C LYS A 23 -11.44 13.44 28.95
N LYS A 24 -12.68 13.34 29.47
CA LYS A 24 -13.33 12.03 29.76
C LYS A 24 -13.55 11.18 28.52
N SER A 25 -13.71 11.79 27.36
CA SER A 25 -13.81 11.11 26.06
C SER A 25 -12.45 10.61 25.54
N GLY A 26 -11.35 10.85 26.28
CA GLY A 26 -10.02 10.31 25.96
C GLY A 26 -9.15 11.20 25.09
N HIS A 27 -9.50 12.49 24.89
CA HIS A 27 -8.70 13.42 24.08
C HIS A 27 -7.66 14.17 24.92
N SER A 28 -6.61 14.69 24.28
CA SER A 28 -5.67 15.64 24.85
C SER A 28 -6.26 17.04 24.71
N VAL A 29 -6.66 17.66 25.83
CA VAL A 29 -7.42 18.91 25.82
C VAL A 29 -6.63 20.02 26.52
N ARG A 30 -6.55 21.17 25.85
CA ARG A 30 -6.03 22.43 26.42
C ARG A 30 -7.11 23.49 26.32
N ALA A 31 -7.07 24.49 27.18
CA ALA A 31 -8.05 25.55 27.21
C ALA A 31 -7.41 26.90 27.55
N CYS A 32 -7.92 27.96 26.95
CA CYS A 32 -7.55 29.35 27.23
C CYS A 32 -8.80 30.25 27.17
N ASP A 33 -8.66 31.48 27.60
CA ASP A 33 -9.78 32.43 27.77
C ASP A 33 -9.75 33.57 26.76
N CYS A 34 -8.71 33.69 25.91
CA CYS A 34 -8.55 34.78 24.98
C CYS A 34 -7.81 34.37 23.70
N LEU A 35 -7.95 35.17 22.63
CA LEU A 35 -7.30 34.95 21.34
C LEU A 35 -5.78 35.09 21.40
N ALA A 36 -5.27 35.98 22.25
CA ALA A 36 -3.84 36.21 22.40
C ALA A 36 -3.13 34.93 22.91
N GLU A 37 -3.68 34.28 23.93
CA GLU A 37 -3.16 33.01 24.44
C GLU A 37 -3.33 31.87 23.45
N ALA A 38 -4.49 31.82 22.74
CA ALA A 38 -4.71 30.84 21.69
C ALA A 38 -3.65 30.93 20.60
N ARG A 39 -3.31 32.14 20.14
CA ARG A 39 -2.25 32.37 19.13
C ARG A 39 -0.87 31.93 19.62
N SER A 40 -0.54 32.18 20.88
CA SER A 40 0.74 31.74 21.47
C SER A 40 0.82 30.20 21.50
N ARG A 41 -0.23 29.54 21.98
CA ARG A 41 -0.27 28.06 22.07
C ARG A 41 -0.23 27.36 20.72
N LEU A 42 -0.83 27.95 19.70
CA LEU A 42 -0.80 27.43 18.33
C LEU A 42 0.56 27.57 17.63
N GLN A 43 1.49 28.39 18.15
CA GLN A 43 2.86 28.48 17.63
C GLN A 43 3.73 27.30 18.06
N ASP A 44 3.49 26.80 19.29
CA ASP A 44 4.35 25.78 19.91
C ASP A 44 3.78 24.36 19.76
N ASP A 45 2.49 24.22 19.50
CA ASP A 45 1.77 22.95 19.57
C ASP A 45 0.96 22.63 18.31
N THR A 46 0.94 21.35 17.92
CA THR A 46 0.00 20.86 16.90
C THR A 46 -1.38 20.69 17.51
N VAL A 47 -2.39 21.36 16.96
CA VAL A 47 -3.80 21.26 17.37
C VAL A 47 -4.61 20.74 16.19
N HIS A 48 -5.39 19.65 16.41
CA HIS A 48 -6.25 19.04 15.42
C HIS A 48 -7.64 19.68 15.34
N LEU A 49 -8.17 20.10 16.48
CA LEU A 49 -9.52 20.66 16.59
C LEU A 49 -9.52 21.86 17.54
N LEU A 50 -9.98 23.01 17.05
CA LEU A 50 -10.14 24.24 17.80
C LEU A 50 -11.62 24.52 18.03
N PHE A 51 -12.06 24.57 19.30
CA PHE A 51 -13.35 25.15 19.68
C PHE A 51 -13.13 26.63 20.02
N LEU A 52 -13.77 27.53 19.28
CA LEU A 52 -13.55 28.97 19.36
C LEU A 52 -14.85 29.69 19.69
N ASP A 53 -14.91 30.36 20.82
CA ASP A 53 -16.05 31.26 21.09
C ASP A 53 -16.02 32.45 20.15
N ARG A 54 -17.22 32.83 19.73
CA ARG A 54 -17.41 34.01 18.89
C ARG A 54 -17.02 35.29 19.63
N ARG A 55 -17.43 35.44 20.91
CA ARG A 55 -17.20 36.65 21.69
C ARG A 55 -16.14 36.41 22.72
N LEU A 56 -14.98 37.00 22.51
CA LEU A 56 -13.85 36.92 23.41
C LEU A 56 -13.46 38.33 23.88
N PRO A 57 -12.85 38.48 25.07
CA PRO A 57 -12.53 39.79 25.63
C PRO A 57 -11.56 40.62 24.78
N ASP A 58 -10.75 39.95 23.96
CA ASP A 58 -9.72 40.54 23.10
C ASP A 58 -10.06 40.53 21.61
N GLY A 59 -11.33 40.17 21.22
CA GLY A 59 -11.76 40.25 19.83
C GLY A 59 -12.92 39.33 19.44
N ASP A 60 -13.27 39.40 18.15
CA ASP A 60 -14.30 38.53 17.56
C ASP A 60 -13.63 37.25 17.00
N GLY A 61 -14.06 36.09 17.51
CA GLY A 61 -13.61 34.78 17.08
C GLY A 61 -13.86 34.55 15.60
N LEU A 62 -15.00 34.97 15.03
CA LEU A 62 -15.32 34.82 13.61
C LEU A 62 -14.29 35.55 12.71
N ALA A 63 -13.90 36.75 13.07
CA ALA A 63 -12.90 37.52 12.31
C ALA A 63 -11.51 36.89 12.35
N SER A 64 -11.23 36.03 13.35
CA SER A 64 -9.93 35.37 13.55
C SER A 64 -9.80 34.06 12.77
N ILE A 65 -10.90 33.47 12.24
CA ILE A 65 -10.91 32.16 11.56
C ILE A 65 -9.97 32.16 10.35
N ALA A 66 -10.06 33.16 9.48
CA ALA A 66 -9.25 33.22 8.26
C ALA A 66 -7.74 33.19 8.58
N GLY A 67 -7.32 33.95 9.60
CA GLY A 67 -5.92 33.99 10.02
C GLY A 67 -5.45 32.68 10.68
N PHE A 68 -6.32 31.95 11.38
CA PHE A 68 -6.00 30.63 11.90
C PHE A 68 -5.95 29.56 10.81
N SER A 69 -6.92 29.56 9.87
CA SER A 69 -6.95 28.61 8.77
C SER A 69 -5.76 28.79 7.79
N GLU A 70 -5.30 30.01 7.57
CA GLU A 70 -4.14 30.29 6.71
C GLU A 70 -2.83 29.73 7.33
N LYS A 71 -2.67 29.91 8.65
CA LYS A 71 -1.47 29.44 9.36
C LYS A 71 -1.49 27.97 9.71
N HIS A 72 -2.66 27.39 9.91
CA HIS A 72 -2.88 26.01 10.32
C HIS A 72 -3.91 25.32 9.43
N PRO A 73 -3.60 25.04 8.16
CA PRO A 73 -4.58 24.57 7.14
C PRO A 73 -5.17 23.17 7.45
N GLN A 74 -4.54 22.41 8.33
CA GLN A 74 -5.02 21.08 8.74
C GLN A 74 -5.86 21.10 10.02
N MET A 75 -5.97 22.26 10.70
CA MET A 75 -6.73 22.40 11.92
C MET A 75 -8.22 22.62 11.63
N HIS A 76 -9.07 21.81 12.21
CA HIS A 76 -10.52 22.01 12.14
C HIS A 76 -10.97 23.06 13.16
N ILE A 77 -11.68 24.10 12.72
CA ILE A 77 -12.17 25.18 13.59
C ILE A 77 -13.67 25.05 13.74
N VAL A 78 -14.15 24.91 14.98
CA VAL A 78 -15.57 24.87 15.34
C VAL A 78 -15.91 26.12 16.14
N VAL A 79 -16.85 26.92 15.63
CA VAL A 79 -17.26 28.17 16.27
C VAL A 79 -18.39 27.91 17.26
N MET A 80 -18.23 28.36 18.50
CA MET A 80 -19.26 28.34 19.51
C MET A 80 -20.01 29.69 19.53
N THR A 81 -21.33 29.68 19.43
CA THR A 81 -22.12 30.93 19.37
C THR A 81 -23.41 30.86 20.14
N ALA A 82 -23.74 31.95 20.84
CA ALA A 82 -25.00 32.09 21.58
C ALA A 82 -26.22 32.36 20.66
N TYR A 83 -25.97 32.75 19.40
CA TYR A 83 -27.01 33.01 18.42
C TYR A 83 -26.99 31.92 17.35
N ALA A 84 -27.97 31.02 17.44
CA ALA A 84 -28.20 29.97 16.42
C ALA A 84 -29.03 30.49 15.24
N ASP A 85 -28.81 31.73 14.79
CA ASP A 85 -29.41 32.21 13.56
C ASP A 85 -28.65 31.71 12.33
N VAL A 86 -29.40 31.29 11.34
CA VAL A 86 -28.86 30.74 10.09
C VAL A 86 -27.81 31.66 9.42
N PRO A 87 -27.93 33.01 9.43
CA PRO A 87 -26.92 33.91 8.91
C PRO A 87 -25.54 33.76 9.57
N SER A 88 -25.44 33.67 10.90
CA SER A 88 -24.14 33.57 11.60
C SER A 88 -23.45 32.21 11.37
N ALA A 89 -24.23 31.12 11.28
CA ALA A 89 -23.70 29.81 10.91
C ALA A 89 -23.14 29.78 9.49
N VAL A 90 -23.86 30.39 8.55
CA VAL A 90 -23.42 30.51 7.13
C VAL A 90 -22.17 31.39 7.02
N GLU A 91 -22.08 32.46 7.81
CA GLU A 91 -20.92 33.33 7.86
C GLU A 91 -19.68 32.62 8.39
N ALA A 92 -19.82 31.84 9.48
CA ALA A 92 -18.72 31.01 10.02
C ALA A 92 -18.15 30.04 8.98
N ILE A 93 -19.02 29.30 8.30
CA ILE A 93 -18.61 28.36 7.24
C ILE A 93 -17.96 29.07 6.03
N ARG A 94 -18.49 30.24 5.63
CA ARG A 94 -17.87 31.05 4.56
C ARG A 94 -16.47 31.54 4.91
N ASN A 95 -16.22 31.81 6.19
CA ASN A 95 -14.92 32.25 6.69
C ASN A 95 -13.94 31.08 6.94
N GLY A 96 -14.32 29.83 6.63
CA GLY A 96 -13.44 28.66 6.73
C GLY A 96 -13.62 27.83 7.99
N ALA A 97 -14.67 28.04 8.80
CA ALA A 97 -14.98 27.15 9.90
C ALA A 97 -15.39 25.76 9.40
N TYR A 98 -14.93 24.72 10.10
CA TYR A 98 -15.29 23.33 9.85
C TYR A 98 -16.76 23.05 10.21
N ASP A 99 -17.20 23.59 11.35
CA ASP A 99 -18.59 23.46 11.84
C ASP A 99 -18.89 24.56 12.86
N PHE A 100 -20.13 24.60 13.35
CA PHE A 100 -20.53 25.48 14.44
C PHE A 100 -21.26 24.73 15.54
N LEU A 101 -21.17 25.23 16.78
CA LEU A 101 -21.78 24.65 17.97
C LEU A 101 -22.62 25.71 18.68
N PRO A 102 -23.97 25.60 18.66
CA PRO A 102 -24.82 26.57 19.34
C PRO A 102 -24.76 26.42 20.87
N LYS A 103 -24.79 27.55 21.59
CA LYS A 103 -24.95 27.61 23.01
C LYS A 103 -26.47 27.73 23.35
N PRO A 104 -27.00 27.00 24.35
CA PRO A 104 -26.31 26.10 25.28
C PRO A 104 -25.83 24.82 24.59
N ILE A 105 -24.61 24.39 24.93
CA ILE A 105 -23.92 23.30 24.28
C ILE A 105 -24.65 21.97 24.43
N ASN A 106 -25.06 21.38 23.32
CA ASN A 106 -25.59 20.02 23.28
C ASN A 106 -24.44 19.02 23.14
N PHE A 107 -24.18 18.21 24.17
CA PHE A 107 -23.09 17.23 24.19
C PHE A 107 -23.25 16.11 23.18
N GLU A 108 -24.47 15.77 22.73
CA GLU A 108 -24.69 14.83 21.65
C GLU A 108 -24.21 15.41 20.31
N HIS A 109 -24.51 16.70 20.07
CA HIS A 109 -24.02 17.43 18.89
C HIS A 109 -22.51 17.60 18.94
N LEU A 110 -21.94 18.01 20.07
CA LEU A 110 -20.49 18.07 20.31
C LEU A 110 -19.83 16.72 19.99
N GLY A 111 -20.38 15.61 20.49
CA GLY A 111 -19.86 14.27 20.21
C GLY A 111 -19.95 13.87 18.73
N LYS A 112 -20.93 14.37 17.97
CA LYS A 112 -21.00 14.16 16.50
C LYS A 112 -19.88 14.94 15.78
N ILE A 113 -19.69 16.20 16.14
CA ILE A 113 -18.63 17.05 15.57
C ILE A 113 -17.25 16.45 15.82
N VAL A 114 -16.97 16.06 17.08
CA VAL A 114 -15.70 15.43 17.47
C VAL A 114 -15.44 14.13 16.67
N ARG A 115 -16.41 13.22 16.60
CA ARG A 115 -16.28 11.98 15.81
C ARG A 115 -16.08 12.22 14.33
N ASN A 116 -16.69 13.26 13.76
CA ASN A 116 -16.48 13.63 12.36
C ASN A 116 -15.08 14.21 12.14
N ALA A 117 -14.63 15.07 13.04
CA ALA A 117 -13.26 15.59 13.05
C ALA A 117 -12.23 14.47 13.21
N GLU A 118 -12.44 13.50 14.14
CA GLU A 118 -11.58 12.31 14.28
C GLU A 118 -11.44 11.53 12.97
N LYS A 119 -12.57 11.29 12.29
CA LYS A 119 -12.56 10.59 11.00
C LYS A 119 -11.80 11.38 9.94
N SER A 120 -11.98 12.70 9.91
CA SER A 120 -11.28 13.59 8.98
C SER A 120 -9.77 13.61 9.26
N VAL A 121 -9.37 13.78 10.52
CA VAL A 121 -7.96 13.75 10.96
C VAL A 121 -7.34 12.37 10.69
N THR A 122 -8.03 11.27 11.06
CA THR A 122 -7.56 9.89 10.78
C THR A 122 -7.42 9.63 9.28
N MET A 123 -8.27 10.22 8.46
CA MET A 123 -8.22 10.09 7.01
C MET A 123 -7.10 10.95 6.43
N GLN A 124 -6.90 12.16 6.94
CA GLN A 124 -5.78 13.02 6.59
C GLN A 124 -4.45 12.40 7.06
N GLU A 125 -4.37 11.88 8.27
CA GLU A 125 -3.20 11.13 8.76
C GLU A 125 -2.98 9.82 7.99
N ARG A 126 -4.04 9.15 7.48
CA ARG A 126 -3.90 8.01 6.56
C ARG A 126 -3.41 8.44 5.18
N VAL A 127 -3.88 9.57 4.67
CA VAL A 127 -3.39 10.17 3.42
C VAL A 127 -1.97 10.71 3.63
N ASP A 128 -1.70 11.39 4.73
CA ASP A 128 -0.36 11.82 5.13
C ASP A 128 0.51 10.63 5.57
N GLY A 129 -0.07 9.61 6.18
CA GLY A 129 0.56 8.33 6.49
C GLY A 129 0.81 7.49 5.23
N LEU A 130 -0.08 7.49 4.24
CA LEU A 130 0.17 6.90 2.92
C LEU A 130 1.18 7.76 2.13
N SER A 131 1.10 9.08 2.25
CA SER A 131 2.12 10.01 1.71
C SER A 131 3.42 9.92 2.50
N ARG A 132 3.38 9.68 3.81
CA ARG A 132 4.56 9.40 4.66
C ARG A 132 5.03 7.97 4.57
N LEU A 133 4.19 6.98 4.30
CA LEU A 133 4.60 5.61 3.92
C LEU A 133 5.17 5.60 2.50
N SER A 134 4.70 6.43 1.58
CA SER A 134 5.42 6.74 0.36
C SER A 134 6.66 7.61 0.62
N ALA A 135 6.70 8.43 1.67
CA ALA A 135 7.85 9.26 2.06
C ALA A 135 8.77 8.60 3.10
N THR A 136 8.32 7.67 3.95
CA THR A 136 9.13 6.89 4.90
C THR A 136 9.46 5.48 4.41
N GLY A 137 8.91 5.05 3.27
CA GLY A 137 9.57 4.12 2.35
C GLY A 137 10.83 4.72 1.73
N THR A 138 11.31 5.84 2.26
CA THR A 138 12.60 6.45 2.00
C THR A 138 13.59 6.08 3.10
N GLY A 139 13.99 4.91 3.09
CA GLY A 139 15.41 4.72 3.02
C GLY A 139 15.81 5.44 1.76
N ASP A 140 16.75 6.37 1.84
CA ASP A 140 17.35 7.20 0.82
C ASP A 140 16.87 6.89 -0.60
N VAL A 141 16.55 7.91 -1.43
CA VAL A 141 16.50 7.72 -2.89
C VAL A 141 17.64 6.78 -3.16
N TRP A 142 17.30 5.52 -3.40
CA TRP A 142 18.22 4.42 -3.51
C TRP A 142 19.41 5.03 -4.18
N GLN A 143 20.61 4.91 -3.60
CA GLN A 143 21.82 5.27 -4.35
C GLN A 143 21.79 4.39 -5.59
N LEU A 144 20.92 4.79 -6.52
CA LEU A 144 20.57 4.06 -7.75
C LEU A 144 21.87 3.67 -8.46
N ASP A 145 22.87 4.53 -8.38
CA ASP A 145 24.21 4.29 -8.94
C ASP A 145 24.92 3.08 -8.31
N GLU A 146 24.76 2.83 -7.01
CA GLU A 146 25.36 1.68 -6.33
C GLU A 146 24.64 0.35 -6.64
N MET A 147 23.35 0.40 -7.01
CA MET A 147 22.55 -0.79 -7.33
C MET A 147 22.59 -1.18 -8.82
N ILE A 148 23.02 -0.28 -9.69
CA ILE A 148 23.09 -0.50 -11.13
C ILE A 148 24.35 -1.28 -11.49
N GLY A 149 24.37 -2.59 -11.21
CA GLY A 149 25.47 -3.48 -11.63
C GLY A 149 25.52 -3.77 -13.11
N SER A 150 24.40 -3.61 -13.86
CA SER A 150 24.32 -4.02 -15.27
C SER A 150 24.00 -2.88 -16.22
N ALA A 151 24.55 -2.97 -17.46
CA ALA A 151 24.27 -2.02 -18.55
C ALA A 151 22.78 -1.99 -18.96
N LYS A 152 22.06 -3.11 -18.83
CA LYS A 152 20.62 -3.20 -19.12
C LYS A 152 19.79 -2.39 -18.14
N LEU A 153 20.07 -2.54 -16.85
CA LEU A 153 19.40 -1.81 -15.81
C LEU A 153 19.73 -0.31 -15.88
N ARG A 154 20.98 0.04 -16.19
CA ARG A 154 21.39 1.44 -16.40
C ARG A 154 20.59 2.11 -17.51
N LYS A 155 20.47 1.47 -18.68
CA LYS A 155 19.65 1.99 -19.79
C LYS A 155 18.17 2.17 -19.42
N PHE A 156 17.65 1.31 -18.58
CA PHE A 156 16.27 1.42 -18.06
C PHE A 156 16.12 2.68 -17.19
N PHE A 157 17.05 2.92 -16.26
CA PHE A 157 17.06 4.10 -15.41
C PHE A 157 17.29 5.39 -16.20
N GLU A 158 18.24 5.43 -17.14
CA GLU A 158 18.47 6.60 -18.01
C GLU A 158 17.21 7.00 -18.78
N LYS A 159 16.42 6.03 -19.26
CA LYS A 159 15.12 6.32 -19.87
C LYS A 159 14.12 6.90 -18.88
N ALA A 160 14.09 6.37 -17.65
CA ALA A 160 13.22 6.85 -16.59
C ALA A 160 13.59 8.28 -16.17
N GLU A 161 14.86 8.61 -16.05
CA GLU A 161 15.34 9.97 -15.78
C GLU A 161 14.94 10.96 -16.89
N ARG A 162 15.12 10.56 -18.15
CA ARG A 162 14.69 11.41 -19.29
C ARG A 162 13.20 11.68 -19.26
N ILE A 163 12.36 10.67 -19.05
CA ILE A 163 10.90 10.86 -19.04
C ILE A 163 10.42 11.63 -17.80
N ALA A 164 11.18 11.61 -16.72
CA ALA A 164 10.88 12.39 -15.53
C ALA A 164 10.84 13.91 -15.83
N GLN A 165 11.64 14.38 -16.78
CA GLN A 165 11.67 15.80 -17.21
C GLN A 165 10.42 16.25 -17.98
N TYR A 166 9.54 15.31 -18.37
CA TYR A 166 8.29 15.58 -19.08
C TYR A 166 7.09 15.31 -18.16
N PRO A 167 6.69 16.28 -17.32
CA PRO A 167 5.75 16.05 -16.22
C PRO A 167 4.31 15.76 -16.65
N ASP A 168 3.96 15.99 -17.92
CA ASP A 168 2.61 15.75 -18.43
C ASP A 168 2.49 14.45 -19.25
N THR A 169 3.62 13.79 -19.50
CA THR A 169 3.63 12.56 -20.29
C THR A 169 3.23 11.36 -19.45
N THR A 170 2.28 10.57 -19.95
CA THR A 170 1.88 9.29 -19.37
C THR A 170 2.99 8.26 -19.56
N VAL A 171 3.27 7.50 -18.49
CA VAL A 171 4.29 6.44 -18.49
C VAL A 171 3.64 5.10 -18.23
N LEU A 172 3.93 4.08 -19.04
CA LEU A 172 3.46 2.71 -18.84
C LEU A 172 4.65 1.81 -18.46
N LEU A 173 4.68 1.36 -17.21
CA LEU A 173 5.70 0.45 -16.68
C LEU A 173 5.24 -1.00 -16.91
N LEU A 174 5.97 -1.72 -17.73
CA LEU A 174 5.75 -3.13 -18.05
C LEU A 174 6.80 -3.99 -17.36
N GLY A 175 6.47 -5.23 -17.03
CA GLY A 175 7.44 -6.20 -16.50
C GLY A 175 6.81 -7.12 -15.48
N GLU A 176 7.53 -8.21 -15.20
CA GLU A 176 7.08 -9.24 -14.26
C GLU A 176 6.78 -8.70 -12.88
N SER A 177 6.00 -9.45 -12.11
CA SER A 177 5.74 -9.12 -10.70
C SER A 177 7.06 -9.07 -9.92
N GLY A 178 7.18 -8.07 -9.01
CA GLY A 178 8.36 -7.94 -8.15
C GLY A 178 9.59 -7.32 -8.80
N THR A 179 9.54 -6.81 -10.05
CA THR A 179 10.68 -6.15 -10.74
C THR A 179 10.95 -4.71 -10.27
N GLY A 180 10.18 -4.18 -9.32
CA GLY A 180 10.38 -2.84 -8.78
C GLY A 180 9.65 -1.72 -9.55
N LYS A 181 8.57 -2.02 -10.28
CA LYS A 181 7.76 -1.03 -11.01
C LYS A 181 7.28 0.13 -10.13
N GLY A 182 6.78 -0.14 -8.92
CA GLY A 182 6.35 0.90 -7.98
C GLY A 182 7.49 1.82 -7.52
N MET A 183 8.67 1.24 -7.24
CA MET A 183 9.86 2.04 -6.93
C MET A 183 10.27 2.95 -8.10
N MET A 184 10.17 2.44 -9.34
CA MET A 184 10.45 3.22 -10.53
C MET A 184 9.44 4.36 -10.71
N ALA A 185 8.15 4.12 -10.45
CA ALA A 185 7.12 5.17 -10.48
C ALA A 185 7.43 6.29 -9.48
N THR A 186 7.82 5.92 -8.26
CA THR A 186 8.25 6.86 -7.21
C THR A 186 9.50 7.64 -7.64
N ALA A 187 10.49 6.98 -8.24
CA ALA A 187 11.70 7.63 -8.74
C ALA A 187 11.40 8.64 -9.86
N ILE A 188 10.57 8.26 -10.83
CA ILE A 188 10.14 9.15 -11.93
C ILE A 188 9.41 10.39 -11.37
N HIS A 189 8.56 10.23 -10.36
CA HIS A 189 7.88 11.35 -9.72
C HIS A 189 8.87 12.29 -9.04
N ARG A 190 9.79 11.77 -8.21
CA ARG A 190 10.79 12.56 -7.47
C ARG A 190 11.79 13.29 -8.34
N LEU A 191 12.14 12.72 -9.50
CA LEU A 191 13.03 13.35 -10.47
C LEU A 191 12.31 14.35 -11.37
N SER A 192 10.99 14.53 -11.23
CA SER A 192 10.18 15.41 -12.05
C SER A 192 9.96 16.78 -11.39
N ALA A 193 9.44 17.73 -12.17
CA ALA A 193 9.02 19.05 -11.67
C ALA A 193 7.85 18.96 -10.66
N ARG A 194 7.23 17.77 -10.47
CA ARG A 194 6.13 17.52 -9.53
C ARG A 194 6.60 16.86 -8.22
N ALA A 195 7.90 16.82 -7.94
CA ALA A 195 8.49 16.14 -6.78
C ALA A 195 7.91 16.58 -5.42
N GLU A 196 7.58 17.88 -5.30
CA GLU A 196 6.99 18.47 -4.07
C GLU A 196 5.46 18.36 -4.01
N HIS A 197 4.83 17.80 -5.05
CA HIS A 197 3.39 17.61 -5.12
C HIS A 197 2.99 16.19 -4.70
N PRO A 198 1.69 15.92 -4.45
CA PRO A 198 1.24 14.60 -4.01
C PRO A 198 1.61 13.48 -4.98
N PHE A 199 2.04 12.33 -4.43
CA PHE A 199 2.15 11.06 -5.14
C PHE A 199 1.11 10.10 -4.57
N VAL A 200 0.10 9.75 -5.37
CA VAL A 200 -1.00 8.89 -4.94
C VAL A 200 -0.86 7.53 -5.60
N ASP A 201 -0.63 6.50 -4.79
CA ASP A 201 -0.51 5.10 -5.22
C ASP A 201 -1.85 4.37 -5.11
N ILE A 202 -2.32 3.80 -6.22
CA ILE A 202 -3.59 3.09 -6.33
C ILE A 202 -3.33 1.70 -6.88
N ASN A 203 -3.50 0.68 -6.05
CA ASN A 203 -3.41 -0.71 -6.48
C ASN A 203 -4.75 -1.20 -7.01
N CYS A 204 -4.85 -1.41 -8.33
CA CYS A 204 -6.08 -1.80 -9.01
C CYS A 204 -6.52 -3.24 -8.72
N SER A 205 -5.64 -4.10 -8.20
CA SER A 205 -5.99 -5.48 -7.84
C SER A 205 -6.50 -5.63 -6.39
N ALA A 206 -6.23 -4.63 -5.53
CA ALA A 206 -6.49 -4.74 -4.09
C ALA A 206 -7.91 -4.32 -3.69
N ILE A 207 -8.66 -3.62 -4.55
CA ILE A 207 -9.95 -3.02 -4.22
C ILE A 207 -11.02 -3.54 -5.19
N PRO A 208 -12.18 -4.08 -4.71
CA PRO A 208 -13.30 -4.44 -5.57
C PRO A 208 -13.79 -3.26 -6.44
N GLY A 209 -14.18 -3.51 -7.69
CA GLY A 209 -14.51 -2.50 -8.68
C GLY A 209 -15.43 -1.35 -8.21
N PRO A 210 -16.59 -1.62 -7.58
CA PRO A 210 -17.48 -0.55 -7.10
C PRO A 210 -16.84 0.34 -6.00
N LEU A 211 -16.01 -0.25 -5.13
CA LEU A 211 -15.27 0.51 -4.12
C LEU A 211 -14.13 1.30 -4.75
N MET A 212 -13.42 0.73 -5.72
CA MET A 212 -12.36 1.42 -6.46
C MET A 212 -12.90 2.66 -7.16
N GLU A 213 -14.08 2.57 -7.77
CA GLU A 213 -14.71 3.71 -8.42
C GLU A 213 -14.96 4.86 -7.44
N SER A 214 -15.52 4.55 -6.28
CA SER A 214 -15.81 5.55 -5.23
C SER A 214 -14.53 6.13 -4.61
N GLU A 215 -13.44 5.37 -4.52
CA GLU A 215 -12.15 5.88 -4.03
C GLU A 215 -11.47 6.78 -5.06
N ILE A 216 -11.41 6.37 -6.33
CA ILE A 216 -10.73 7.14 -7.39
C ILE A 216 -11.47 8.45 -7.71
N PHE A 217 -12.80 8.39 -7.93
CA PHE A 217 -13.58 9.53 -8.39
C PHE A 217 -14.30 10.28 -7.27
N GLY A 218 -14.39 9.71 -6.07
CA GLY A 218 -15.20 10.27 -5.00
C GLY A 218 -16.71 10.13 -5.23
N TYR A 219 -17.50 10.57 -4.28
CA TYR A 219 -18.95 10.49 -4.36
C TYR A 219 -19.63 11.66 -3.65
N GLU A 220 -20.82 12.01 -4.12
CA GLU A 220 -21.71 12.96 -3.47
C GLU A 220 -22.67 12.26 -2.51
N LYS A 221 -23.20 12.99 -1.56
CA LYS A 221 -24.22 12.48 -0.62
C LYS A 221 -25.39 11.86 -1.39
N GLY A 222 -25.74 10.61 -1.07
CA GLY A 222 -26.86 9.89 -1.72
C GLY A 222 -26.47 9.16 -3.01
N ALA A 223 -25.19 9.10 -3.39
CA ALA A 223 -24.73 8.36 -4.57
C ALA A 223 -25.01 6.85 -4.49
N PHE A 224 -25.05 6.29 -3.28
CA PHE A 224 -25.43 4.91 -2.96
C PHE A 224 -26.02 4.84 -1.54
N THR A 225 -26.59 3.69 -1.14
CA THR A 225 -27.39 3.53 0.09
C THR A 225 -26.69 4.02 1.37
N ASP A 226 -25.35 3.87 1.43
CA ASP A 226 -24.55 4.26 2.59
C ASP A 226 -23.79 5.60 2.44
N ALA A 227 -24.00 6.33 1.35
CA ALA A 227 -23.37 7.62 1.10
C ALA A 227 -24.01 8.74 1.94
N LYS A 228 -23.76 8.76 3.24
CA LYS A 228 -24.29 9.75 4.19
C LYS A 228 -23.66 11.14 4.07
N SER A 229 -22.46 11.22 3.52
CA SER A 229 -21.69 12.46 3.28
C SER A 229 -21.01 12.40 1.93
N SER A 230 -20.60 13.53 1.36
CA SER A 230 -19.74 13.56 0.18
C SER A 230 -18.29 13.24 0.56
N LYS A 231 -17.56 12.61 -0.37
CA LYS A 231 -16.13 12.29 -0.21
C LYS A 231 -15.37 12.68 -1.47
N PRO A 232 -14.27 13.46 -1.39
CA PRO A 232 -13.41 13.72 -2.52
C PRO A 232 -12.72 12.43 -2.97
N GLY A 233 -12.45 12.31 -4.28
CA GLY A 233 -11.74 11.18 -4.85
C GLY A 233 -10.22 11.35 -4.79
N LEU A 234 -9.49 10.21 -4.95
CA LEU A 234 -8.03 10.21 -4.97
C LEU A 234 -7.44 11.06 -6.12
N LEU A 235 -8.18 11.22 -7.24
CA LEU A 235 -7.79 12.13 -8.32
C LEU A 235 -7.83 13.60 -7.89
N GLU A 236 -8.74 14.00 -7.01
CA GLU A 236 -8.79 15.36 -6.46
C GLU A 236 -7.63 15.59 -5.47
N VAL A 237 -7.31 14.58 -4.66
CA VAL A 237 -6.19 14.61 -3.70
C VAL A 237 -4.84 14.73 -4.45
N ALA A 238 -4.74 14.10 -5.63
CA ALA A 238 -3.54 14.10 -6.46
C ALA A 238 -3.38 15.35 -7.33
N ASP A 239 -4.27 16.34 -7.23
CA ASP A 239 -4.23 17.52 -8.11
C ASP A 239 -2.88 18.25 -8.02
N GLY A 240 -2.31 18.62 -9.16
CA GLY A 240 -0.94 19.13 -9.30
C GLY A 240 0.16 18.08 -9.26
N GLY A 241 -0.13 16.86 -8.76
CA GLY A 241 0.81 15.78 -8.49
C GLY A 241 0.82 14.65 -9.52
N THR A 242 1.05 13.42 -9.01
CA THR A 242 1.15 12.19 -9.81
C THR A 242 0.25 11.12 -9.23
N VAL A 243 -0.50 10.42 -10.09
CA VAL A 243 -1.24 9.20 -9.75
C VAL A 243 -0.50 8.01 -10.34
N PHE A 244 -0.15 7.08 -9.50
CA PHE A 244 0.40 5.79 -9.87
C PHE A 244 -0.69 4.72 -9.81
N LEU A 245 -0.96 4.05 -10.94
CA LEU A 245 -1.95 2.99 -11.08
C LEU A 245 -1.21 1.66 -11.20
N ASP A 246 -1.06 0.95 -10.08
CA ASP A 246 -0.41 -0.36 -10.09
C ASP A 246 -1.41 -1.45 -10.49
N GLU A 247 -0.92 -2.42 -11.27
CA GLU A 247 -1.68 -3.51 -11.89
C GLU A 247 -2.92 -3.03 -12.66
N ILE A 248 -2.74 -2.02 -13.54
CA ILE A 248 -3.81 -1.41 -14.35
C ILE A 248 -4.58 -2.43 -15.20
N GLY A 249 -3.97 -3.57 -15.54
CA GLY A 249 -4.61 -4.67 -16.24
C GLY A 249 -5.73 -5.36 -15.45
N ASP A 250 -5.85 -5.11 -14.13
CA ASP A 250 -6.91 -5.63 -13.27
C ASP A 250 -8.11 -4.68 -13.17
N MET A 251 -8.03 -3.50 -13.75
CA MET A 251 -9.11 -2.51 -13.73
C MET A 251 -10.31 -2.98 -14.57
N GLU A 252 -11.51 -2.91 -14.00
CA GLU A 252 -12.74 -3.28 -14.69
C GLU A 252 -13.08 -2.35 -15.87
N MET A 253 -13.70 -2.87 -16.93
CA MET A 253 -14.03 -2.16 -18.17
C MET A 253 -14.78 -0.83 -17.97
N PRO A 254 -15.80 -0.73 -17.08
CA PRO A 254 -16.48 0.54 -16.83
C PRO A 254 -15.54 1.65 -16.30
N LEU A 255 -14.61 1.27 -15.42
CA LEU A 255 -13.62 2.20 -14.85
C LEU A 255 -12.58 2.66 -15.87
N GLN A 256 -12.16 1.75 -16.78
CA GLN A 256 -11.25 2.09 -17.87
C GLN A 256 -11.81 3.25 -18.73
N GLY A 257 -13.12 3.24 -19.04
CA GLY A 257 -13.75 4.30 -19.80
C GLY A 257 -13.80 5.65 -19.06
N LYS A 258 -13.94 5.63 -17.73
CA LYS A 258 -13.89 6.86 -16.90
C LYS A 258 -12.47 7.40 -16.78
N LEU A 259 -11.51 6.50 -16.58
CA LEU A 259 -10.08 6.87 -16.53
C LEU A 259 -9.61 7.51 -17.84
N LEU A 260 -10.02 6.97 -18.98
CA LEU A 260 -9.71 7.54 -20.29
C LEU A 260 -10.12 9.02 -20.37
N LYS A 261 -11.35 9.34 -19.94
CA LYS A 261 -11.83 10.75 -19.92
C LYS A 261 -10.97 11.64 -19.04
N VAL A 262 -10.50 11.13 -17.90
CA VAL A 262 -9.59 11.89 -17.02
C VAL A 262 -8.26 12.17 -17.71
N ILE A 263 -7.71 11.20 -18.42
CA ILE A 263 -6.43 11.35 -19.11
C ILE A 263 -6.55 12.36 -20.27
N GLU A 264 -7.67 12.31 -21.01
CA GLU A 264 -7.91 13.17 -22.17
C GLU A 264 -8.35 14.59 -21.80
N ASP A 265 -9.43 14.66 -21.00
CA ASP A 265 -10.14 15.92 -20.74
C ASP A 265 -9.62 16.64 -19.49
N LYS A 266 -8.79 15.96 -18.67
CA LYS A 266 -8.33 16.46 -17.35
C LYS A 266 -9.50 16.87 -16.44
N GLN A 267 -10.64 16.17 -16.57
CA GLN A 267 -11.84 16.45 -15.80
C GLN A 267 -12.69 15.19 -15.59
N PHE A 268 -13.47 15.20 -14.53
CA PHE A 268 -14.41 14.11 -14.22
C PHE A 268 -15.57 14.61 -13.35
N ARG A 269 -16.47 13.73 -12.95
CA ARG A 269 -17.55 13.99 -11.99
C ARG A 269 -17.51 12.93 -10.89
N ARG A 270 -17.87 13.34 -9.68
CA ARG A 270 -18.08 12.38 -8.57
C ARG A 270 -19.27 11.49 -8.86
N LEU A 271 -19.29 10.31 -8.25
CA LEU A 271 -20.45 9.42 -8.32
C LEU A 271 -21.69 10.13 -7.75
N GLY A 272 -22.81 10.04 -8.46
CA GLY A 272 -24.05 10.72 -8.07
C GLY A 272 -24.02 12.26 -8.24
N GLY A 273 -22.89 12.84 -8.66
CA GLY A 273 -22.72 14.28 -8.83
C GLY A 273 -22.85 14.74 -10.28
N SER A 274 -23.32 15.99 -10.47
CA SER A 274 -23.38 16.66 -11.78
C SER A 274 -22.22 17.64 -12.03
N ARG A 275 -21.53 18.07 -10.95
CA ARG A 275 -20.44 19.05 -11.01
C ARG A 275 -19.22 18.47 -11.71
N VAL A 276 -18.69 19.20 -12.70
CA VAL A 276 -17.41 18.85 -13.35
C VAL A 276 -16.26 19.35 -12.49
N ILE A 277 -15.31 18.46 -12.20
CA ILE A 277 -14.11 18.71 -11.43
C ILE A 277 -12.93 18.64 -12.41
N LYS A 278 -12.12 19.68 -12.45
CA LYS A 278 -10.90 19.74 -13.26
C LYS A 278 -9.71 19.37 -12.39
N VAL A 279 -8.79 18.57 -12.92
CA VAL A 279 -7.57 18.11 -12.22
C VAL A 279 -6.38 18.13 -13.18
N ASN A 280 -5.23 18.48 -12.65
CA ASN A 280 -3.97 18.43 -13.38
C ASN A 280 -3.07 17.33 -12.80
N VAL A 281 -3.33 16.08 -13.14
CA VAL A 281 -2.57 14.93 -12.66
C VAL A 281 -1.69 14.34 -13.76
N ARG A 282 -0.48 13.91 -13.39
CA ARG A 282 0.34 13.02 -14.19
C ARG A 282 -0.05 11.59 -13.92
N ILE A 283 -0.18 10.76 -14.95
CA ILE A 283 -0.48 9.34 -14.79
C ILE A 283 0.77 8.50 -15.06
N ILE A 284 1.09 7.61 -14.13
CA ILE A 284 2.04 6.51 -14.31
C ILE A 284 1.27 5.22 -14.07
N ALA A 285 1.21 4.34 -15.05
CA ALA A 285 0.53 3.05 -14.92
C ALA A 285 1.54 1.91 -14.93
N ALA A 286 1.26 0.82 -14.20
CA ALA A 286 2.09 -0.37 -14.17
C ALA A 286 1.26 -1.63 -14.32
N THR A 287 1.81 -2.66 -14.95
CA THR A 287 1.19 -3.98 -15.02
C THR A 287 2.22 -5.08 -15.28
N CYS A 288 1.92 -6.28 -14.79
CA CYS A 288 2.61 -7.51 -15.18
C CYS A 288 1.90 -8.25 -16.32
N ARG A 289 0.69 -7.83 -16.70
CA ARG A 289 -0.12 -8.49 -17.74
C ARG A 289 0.24 -7.99 -19.13
N ASN A 290 -0.02 -8.84 -20.15
CA ASN A 290 0.09 -8.46 -21.56
C ASN A 290 -1.17 -7.68 -21.97
N LEU A 291 -1.09 -6.35 -21.98
CA LEU A 291 -2.24 -5.50 -22.34
C LEU A 291 -2.67 -5.68 -23.80
N THR A 292 -1.75 -6.01 -24.73
CA THR A 292 -2.11 -6.21 -26.14
C THR A 292 -2.97 -7.45 -26.34
N GLU A 293 -2.69 -8.55 -25.64
CA GLU A 293 -3.56 -9.73 -25.59
C GLU A 293 -4.92 -9.39 -24.95
N MET A 294 -4.90 -8.63 -23.84
CA MET A 294 -6.14 -8.23 -23.17
C MET A 294 -7.03 -7.34 -24.05
N VAL A 295 -6.44 -6.49 -24.90
CA VAL A 295 -7.17 -5.70 -25.90
C VAL A 295 -7.82 -6.63 -26.93
N SER A 296 -7.06 -7.60 -27.45
CA SER A 296 -7.60 -8.59 -28.40
C SER A 296 -8.74 -9.42 -27.82
N ASP A 297 -8.68 -9.75 -26.53
CA ASP A 297 -9.71 -10.50 -25.80
C ASP A 297 -10.91 -9.64 -25.35
N GLY A 298 -10.89 -8.33 -25.62
CA GLY A 298 -11.93 -7.39 -25.17
C GLY A 298 -11.97 -7.15 -23.66
N ARG A 299 -10.90 -7.48 -22.94
CA ARG A 299 -10.73 -7.28 -21.48
C ARG A 299 -10.09 -5.95 -21.13
N PHE A 300 -9.48 -5.28 -22.09
CA PHE A 300 -8.89 -3.95 -21.95
C PHE A 300 -9.27 -3.09 -23.16
N ARG A 301 -9.59 -1.82 -22.94
CA ARG A 301 -9.98 -0.92 -24.02
C ARG A 301 -8.75 -0.49 -24.83
N GLU A 302 -8.88 -0.57 -26.14
CA GLU A 302 -7.84 -0.19 -27.10
C GLU A 302 -7.48 1.30 -27.00
N ASP A 303 -8.51 2.17 -26.87
CA ASP A 303 -8.33 3.61 -26.74
C ASP A 303 -7.53 3.99 -25.46
N LEU A 304 -7.83 3.36 -24.33
CA LEU A 304 -7.08 3.55 -23.09
C LEU A 304 -5.64 3.03 -23.21
N TYR A 305 -5.45 1.87 -23.84
CA TYR A 305 -4.11 1.33 -24.07
C TYR A 305 -3.20 2.31 -24.80
N TYR A 306 -3.65 2.91 -25.91
CA TYR A 306 -2.85 3.89 -26.64
C TYR A 306 -2.59 5.18 -25.85
N ARG A 307 -3.50 5.60 -25.00
CA ARG A 307 -3.32 6.76 -24.12
C ARG A 307 -2.35 6.50 -22.97
N LEU A 308 -2.29 5.27 -22.46
CA LEU A 308 -1.34 4.87 -21.43
C LEU A 308 0.05 4.57 -22.03
N SER A 309 0.10 3.99 -23.21
CA SER A 309 1.33 3.53 -23.88
C SER A 309 2.08 4.62 -24.65
N VAL A 310 1.98 5.90 -24.19
CA VAL A 310 2.74 7.02 -24.81
C VAL A 310 4.23 6.81 -24.59
N PHE A 311 4.63 6.44 -23.40
CA PHE A 311 6.03 6.09 -23.11
C PHE A 311 6.12 4.74 -22.36
N PRO A 312 6.21 3.62 -23.09
CA PRO A 312 6.36 2.31 -22.46
C PRO A 312 7.80 2.10 -21.97
N LEU A 313 7.93 1.66 -20.72
CA LEU A 313 9.19 1.27 -20.09
C LEU A 313 9.07 -0.16 -19.58
N THR A 314 9.90 -1.07 -20.10
CA THR A 314 9.91 -2.47 -19.67
C THR A 314 11.01 -2.68 -18.65
N ALA A 315 10.61 -3.00 -17.40
CA ALA A 315 11.52 -3.35 -16.33
C ALA A 315 12.11 -4.75 -16.61
N PRO A 316 13.43 -4.89 -16.69
CA PRO A 316 14.05 -6.18 -16.94
C PRO A 316 13.87 -7.09 -15.72
N PRO A 317 13.60 -8.40 -15.89
CA PRO A 317 13.55 -9.34 -14.79
C PRO A 317 14.96 -9.57 -14.21
N LEU A 318 15.03 -9.87 -12.90
CA LEU A 318 16.30 -9.95 -12.16
C LEU A 318 17.30 -10.94 -12.77
N ARG A 319 16.85 -12.05 -13.35
CA ARG A 319 17.69 -13.04 -14.07
C ARG A 319 18.40 -12.48 -15.30
N GLU A 320 17.98 -11.35 -15.84
CA GLU A 320 18.62 -10.70 -16.99
C GLU A 320 19.74 -9.72 -16.61
N HIS A 321 19.90 -9.46 -15.31
CA HIS A 321 20.96 -8.59 -14.78
C HIS A 321 21.57 -9.14 -13.47
N PRO A 322 22.20 -10.33 -13.53
CA PRO A 322 22.75 -11.02 -12.36
C PRO A 322 23.82 -10.20 -11.61
N ASP A 323 24.52 -9.31 -12.31
CA ASP A 323 25.52 -8.41 -11.70
C ASP A 323 24.91 -7.42 -10.70
N SER A 324 23.61 -7.20 -10.77
CA SER A 324 22.89 -6.31 -9.83
C SER A 324 22.38 -7.04 -8.58
N ILE A 325 22.42 -8.38 -8.54
CA ILE A 325 21.88 -9.16 -7.41
C ILE A 325 22.64 -8.87 -6.14
N GLU A 326 23.97 -8.90 -6.17
CA GLU A 326 24.80 -8.68 -5.00
C GLU A 326 24.68 -7.26 -4.43
N PRO A 327 24.79 -6.18 -5.22
CA PRO A 327 24.54 -4.82 -4.73
C PRO A 327 23.14 -4.64 -4.12
N MET A 328 22.10 -5.18 -4.79
CA MET A 328 20.73 -5.16 -4.28
C MET A 328 20.60 -5.94 -2.97
N ALA A 329 21.24 -7.10 -2.88
CA ALA A 329 21.22 -7.91 -1.68
C ALA A 329 21.88 -7.20 -0.50
N GLN A 330 23.03 -6.57 -0.72
CA GLN A 330 23.73 -5.80 0.31
C GLN A 330 22.89 -4.62 0.81
N GLN A 331 22.20 -3.91 -0.09
CA GLN A 331 21.32 -2.84 0.29
C GLN A 331 20.12 -3.34 1.11
N CYS A 332 19.46 -4.43 0.69
CA CYS A 332 18.40 -5.05 1.46
C CYS A 332 18.89 -5.49 2.86
N LEU A 333 20.11 -6.03 2.96
CA LEU A 333 20.69 -6.41 4.24
C LEU A 333 20.96 -5.20 5.14
N LYS A 334 21.44 -4.07 4.60
CA LYS A 334 21.59 -2.82 5.37
C LYS A 334 20.26 -2.36 5.96
N GLU A 335 19.18 -2.43 5.17
CA GLU A 335 17.82 -2.10 5.64
C GLU A 335 17.33 -3.06 6.73
N CYS A 336 17.53 -4.38 6.54
CA CYS A 336 17.20 -5.39 7.54
C CYS A 336 17.97 -5.19 8.85
N ASN A 337 19.28 -4.93 8.77
CA ASN A 337 20.11 -4.62 9.94
C ASN A 337 19.58 -3.41 10.71
N LYS A 338 19.21 -2.33 10.00
CA LYS A 338 18.68 -1.11 10.61
C LYS A 338 17.32 -1.36 11.27
N SER A 339 16.42 -2.09 10.61
CA SER A 339 15.06 -2.35 11.11
C SER A 339 15.02 -3.33 12.27
N MET A 340 15.89 -4.36 12.27
CA MET A 340 15.93 -5.42 13.27
C MET A 340 16.97 -5.17 14.39
N GLY A 341 17.75 -4.08 14.31
CA GLY A 341 18.82 -3.80 15.27
C GLY A 341 19.95 -4.83 15.22
N ARG A 342 20.14 -5.54 14.10
CA ARG A 342 21.19 -6.56 13.90
C ARG A 342 22.45 -5.95 13.28
N ARG A 343 23.57 -6.71 13.31
CA ARG A 343 24.87 -6.31 12.74
C ARG A 343 25.46 -7.44 11.89
N ILE A 344 24.66 -7.99 10.99
CA ILE A 344 25.11 -9.02 10.05
C ILE A 344 26.07 -8.38 9.06
N LYS A 345 27.24 -8.96 8.85
CA LYS A 345 28.32 -8.39 8.03
C LYS A 345 28.11 -8.58 6.53
N GLY A 346 27.37 -9.63 6.12
CA GLY A 346 27.16 -9.95 4.72
C GLY A 346 26.66 -11.36 4.48
N PHE A 347 26.97 -11.85 3.30
CA PHE A 347 26.59 -13.19 2.82
C PHE A 347 27.83 -14.07 2.69
N SER A 348 27.71 -15.36 2.98
CA SER A 348 28.79 -16.32 2.71
C SER A 348 29.06 -16.45 1.19
N PRO A 349 30.24 -16.93 0.79
CA PRO A 349 30.53 -17.18 -0.64
C PRO A 349 29.51 -18.13 -1.28
N SER A 350 29.06 -19.17 -0.57
CA SER A 350 28.05 -20.11 -1.01
C SER A 350 26.69 -19.46 -1.23
N ALA A 351 26.31 -18.53 -0.35
CA ALA A 351 25.10 -17.75 -0.47
C ALA A 351 25.12 -16.83 -1.70
N LEU A 352 26.26 -16.15 -1.96
CA LEU A 352 26.43 -15.31 -3.14
C LEU A 352 26.38 -16.10 -4.45
N GLU A 353 27.04 -17.27 -4.50
CA GLU A 353 26.97 -18.17 -5.67
C GLU A 353 25.54 -18.66 -5.88
N GLY A 354 24.86 -19.07 -4.82
CA GLY A 354 23.48 -19.53 -4.88
C GLY A 354 22.51 -18.43 -5.37
N MET A 355 22.65 -17.21 -4.86
CA MET A 355 21.86 -16.07 -5.32
C MET A 355 22.05 -15.75 -6.79
N ARG A 356 23.30 -15.84 -7.33
CA ARG A 356 23.59 -15.61 -8.74
C ARG A 356 23.07 -16.71 -9.64
N ALA A 357 23.05 -17.96 -9.17
CA ALA A 357 22.58 -19.13 -9.93
C ALA A 357 21.06 -19.26 -9.95
N TYR A 358 20.37 -18.68 -9.00
CA TYR A 358 18.92 -18.79 -8.89
C TYR A 358 18.18 -17.88 -9.87
N ARG A 359 17.04 -18.34 -10.41
CA ARG A 359 16.29 -17.65 -11.47
C ARG A 359 15.43 -16.48 -11.00
N TRP A 360 15.15 -16.39 -9.71
CA TRP A 360 14.32 -15.34 -9.09
C TRP A 360 12.96 -15.11 -9.80
N PRO A 361 12.06 -16.11 -9.83
CA PRO A 361 10.74 -15.95 -10.46
C PRO A 361 9.92 -14.81 -9.84
N GLY A 362 10.10 -14.52 -8.55
CA GLY A 362 9.50 -13.36 -7.86
C GLY A 362 10.37 -12.10 -7.87
N ASN A 363 11.46 -12.10 -8.68
CA ASN A 363 12.34 -10.96 -8.88
C ASN A 363 12.88 -10.33 -7.58
N VAL A 364 12.93 -9.00 -7.49
CA VAL A 364 13.46 -8.26 -6.34
C VAL A 364 12.63 -8.48 -5.09
N ARG A 365 11.31 -8.70 -5.22
CA ARG A 365 10.44 -9.01 -4.07
C ARG A 365 10.83 -10.33 -3.41
N GLU A 366 11.10 -11.36 -4.21
CA GLU A 366 11.57 -12.66 -3.71
C GLU A 366 12.96 -12.56 -3.11
N LEU A 367 13.88 -11.84 -3.76
CA LEU A 367 15.23 -11.59 -3.25
C LEU A 367 15.15 -10.92 -1.86
N ARG A 368 14.36 -9.86 -1.71
CA ARG A 368 14.17 -9.18 -0.43
C ARG A 368 13.64 -10.10 0.66
N ASN A 369 12.60 -10.90 0.34
CA ASN A 369 12.02 -11.85 1.29
C ASN A 369 13.02 -12.93 1.70
N ALA A 370 13.86 -13.41 0.78
CA ALA A 370 14.89 -14.40 1.07
C ALA A 370 15.98 -13.81 2.01
N ILE A 371 16.39 -12.56 1.77
CA ILE A 371 17.37 -11.87 2.62
C ILE A 371 16.78 -11.57 4.00
N GLU A 372 15.53 -11.11 4.08
CA GLU A 372 14.86 -10.88 5.36
C GLU A 372 14.76 -12.16 6.18
N ARG A 373 14.39 -13.29 5.55
CA ARG A 373 14.41 -14.62 6.19
C ARG A 373 15.81 -14.98 6.65
N GLY A 374 16.82 -14.83 5.78
CA GLY A 374 18.21 -15.08 6.14
C GLY A 374 18.68 -14.22 7.30
N ALA A 375 18.31 -12.95 7.33
CA ALA A 375 18.61 -12.04 8.42
C ALA A 375 17.94 -12.46 9.75
N ILE A 376 16.75 -13.07 9.73
CA ILE A 376 16.06 -13.58 10.91
C ILE A 376 16.73 -14.86 11.42
N LEU A 377 17.02 -15.80 10.52
CA LEU A 377 17.50 -17.16 10.87
C LEU A 377 19.01 -17.23 11.13
N CYS A 378 19.78 -16.31 10.56
CA CYS A 378 21.23 -16.26 10.74
C CYS A 378 21.61 -16.19 12.22
N SER A 379 22.38 -17.18 12.68
CA SER A 379 22.89 -17.25 14.06
C SER A 379 24.27 -16.61 14.23
N GLY A 380 24.97 -16.32 13.13
CA GLY A 380 26.32 -15.74 13.09
C GLY A 380 26.35 -14.34 12.49
N ASP A 381 27.53 -13.99 11.97
CA ASP A 381 27.80 -12.70 11.32
C ASP A 381 27.55 -12.73 9.82
N TRP A 382 27.33 -13.90 9.22
CA TRP A 382 27.19 -14.12 7.79
C TRP A 382 25.94 -14.95 7.50
N ILE A 383 25.15 -14.53 6.51
CA ILE A 383 23.97 -15.28 6.05
C ILE A 383 24.44 -16.42 5.14
N GLU A 384 24.02 -17.63 5.48
CA GLU A 384 24.24 -18.83 4.67
C GLU A 384 23.08 -19.04 3.67
N ILE A 385 23.31 -19.87 2.63
CA ILE A 385 22.29 -20.14 1.62
C ILE A 385 21.05 -20.82 2.21
N GLU A 386 21.26 -21.69 3.21
CA GLU A 386 20.21 -22.40 3.94
C GLU A 386 19.30 -21.44 4.71
N ASP A 387 19.88 -20.40 5.32
CA ASP A 387 19.12 -19.36 6.04
C ASP A 387 18.13 -18.62 5.14
N MET A 388 18.47 -18.46 3.86
CA MET A 388 17.59 -17.82 2.87
C MET A 388 16.51 -18.74 2.32
N GLY A 389 16.59 -20.07 2.58
CA GLY A 389 15.65 -21.06 2.05
C GLY A 389 15.71 -21.20 0.53
N LEU A 390 16.85 -20.91 -0.05
CA LEU A 390 17.11 -21.14 -1.47
C LEU A 390 17.49 -22.60 -1.70
N PRO A 391 17.10 -23.22 -2.84
CA PRO A 391 17.51 -24.58 -3.14
C PRO A 391 19.03 -24.64 -3.35
N VAL A 392 19.70 -25.48 -2.56
CA VAL A 392 21.13 -25.76 -2.72
C VAL A 392 21.31 -26.50 -4.05
N SER A 393 22.02 -25.90 -5.01
CA SER A 393 22.32 -26.56 -6.29
C SER A 393 23.17 -27.82 -6.04
N PRO A 394 22.80 -28.98 -6.59
CA PRO A 394 23.51 -30.23 -6.32
C PRO A 394 24.90 -30.35 -6.99
N GLN A 395 25.49 -29.30 -7.53
CA GLN A 395 26.72 -29.36 -8.33
C GLN A 395 28.05 -29.28 -7.56
N LYS A 396 28.08 -29.31 -6.22
CA LYS A 396 29.34 -29.33 -5.43
C LYS A 396 29.36 -30.34 -4.28
N ALA A 397 28.71 -31.50 -4.45
CA ALA A 397 28.85 -32.60 -3.48
C ALA A 397 30.00 -33.59 -3.78
N GLU A 398 30.85 -33.31 -4.80
CA GLU A 398 31.96 -34.24 -5.18
C GLU A 398 33.33 -33.62 -4.90
N ALA A 399 33.63 -33.20 -3.70
CA ALA A 399 35.02 -32.99 -3.27
C ALA A 399 35.16 -32.88 -1.75
N ARG A 400 34.70 -33.89 -0.99
CA ARG A 400 35.21 -34.20 0.35
C ARG A 400 35.07 -35.68 0.61
N THR A 401 35.99 -36.46 0.06
CA THR A 401 36.28 -37.82 0.49
C THR A 401 37.17 -37.73 1.71
N GLY A 402 36.73 -38.25 2.82
CA GLY A 402 37.53 -38.42 4.04
C GLY A 402 36.69 -38.83 5.21
N ASP A 403 36.59 -40.17 5.40
CA ASP A 403 36.29 -40.96 6.61
C ASP A 403 35.20 -40.49 7.59
N ALA A 404 34.09 -41.23 7.60
CA ALA A 404 33.56 -41.91 8.79
C ALA A 404 32.15 -42.46 8.54
N ALA A 405 32.01 -43.74 8.82
CA ALA A 405 30.91 -44.63 9.21
C ALA A 405 29.40 -44.28 8.98
N PRO A 406 28.55 -45.29 8.72
CA PRO A 406 27.25 -45.14 8.10
C PRO A 406 26.14 -44.77 9.10
N ALA A 407 25.44 -43.70 8.86
CA ALA A 407 24.17 -43.37 9.49
C ALA A 407 23.01 -43.46 8.45
N ALA A 408 21.90 -43.94 8.92
CA ALA A 408 20.72 -44.38 8.19
C ALA A 408 20.11 -43.40 7.15
N PRO A 409 19.37 -43.89 6.16
CA PRO A 409 18.96 -43.11 5.01
C PRO A 409 17.81 -42.15 5.35
N ALA A 410 18.07 -40.84 5.21
CA ALA A 410 17.05 -39.81 5.16
C ALA A 410 16.31 -39.89 3.83
N ALA A 411 14.99 -39.93 3.85
CA ALA A 411 14.10 -40.08 2.73
C ALA A 411 14.29 -38.94 1.70
N ALA A 412 14.74 -39.29 0.52
CA ALA A 412 14.82 -38.39 -0.64
C ALA A 412 13.41 -38.05 -1.11
N SER A 413 13.00 -36.77 -0.99
CA SER A 413 11.82 -36.24 -1.65
C SER A 413 12.12 -35.99 -3.13
N ASN A 414 11.95 -37.02 -3.94
CA ASN A 414 11.97 -36.92 -5.39
C ASN A 414 10.60 -36.37 -5.85
N PRO A 415 10.50 -35.25 -6.61
CA PRO A 415 9.24 -34.85 -7.19
C PRO A 415 8.81 -35.93 -8.20
N LEU A 416 7.69 -36.60 -7.90
CA LEU A 416 7.10 -37.59 -8.80
C LEU A 416 6.81 -36.92 -10.14
N ARG A 417 7.64 -37.16 -11.15
CA ARG A 417 7.32 -36.85 -12.57
C ARG A 417 6.44 -37.99 -13.07
N LEU A 418 5.14 -37.88 -12.85
CA LEU A 418 4.16 -38.78 -13.45
C LEU A 418 4.06 -38.48 -14.95
N PRO A 419 4.11 -39.48 -15.82
CA PRO A 419 3.78 -39.31 -17.23
C PRO A 419 2.33 -38.85 -17.38
N PRO A 420 1.91 -38.28 -18.53
CA PRO A 420 0.51 -37.92 -18.76
C PRO A 420 -0.36 -39.18 -18.55
N MET A 421 -1.21 -39.15 -17.54
CA MET A 421 -2.11 -40.26 -17.17
C MET A 421 -3.44 -39.70 -16.70
N THR A 422 -4.48 -40.52 -16.71
CA THR A 422 -5.80 -40.16 -16.22
C THR A 422 -5.81 -39.98 -14.68
N ILE A 423 -6.79 -39.23 -14.18
CA ILE A 423 -6.97 -39.05 -12.72
C ILE A 423 -7.17 -40.41 -12.03
N ALA A 424 -7.89 -41.33 -12.66
CA ALA A 424 -8.14 -42.67 -12.12
C ALA A 424 -6.86 -43.53 -12.02
N GLU A 425 -5.96 -43.41 -12.99
CA GLU A 425 -4.64 -44.08 -12.95
C GLU A 425 -3.74 -43.49 -11.87
N CYS A 426 -3.74 -42.16 -11.71
CA CYS A 426 -3.00 -41.48 -10.67
C CYS A 426 -3.52 -41.87 -9.27
N GLU A 427 -4.82 -41.91 -9.06
CA GLU A 427 -5.47 -42.32 -7.82
C GLU A 427 -5.16 -43.78 -7.47
N ARG A 428 -5.19 -44.67 -8.46
CA ARG A 428 -4.82 -46.08 -8.30
C ARG A 428 -3.38 -46.26 -7.82
N LEU A 429 -2.42 -45.59 -8.49
CA LEU A 429 -0.99 -45.66 -8.13
C LEU A 429 -0.74 -45.09 -6.73
N LEU A 430 -1.41 -43.97 -6.38
CA LEU A 430 -1.28 -43.37 -5.08
C LEU A 430 -1.80 -44.30 -3.97
N ILE A 431 -2.97 -44.93 -4.14
CA ILE A 431 -3.55 -45.86 -3.20
C ILE A 431 -2.64 -47.09 -3.05
N GLN A 432 -2.13 -47.64 -4.15
CA GLN A 432 -1.23 -48.77 -4.15
C GLN A 432 0.07 -48.45 -3.39
N SER A 433 0.71 -47.34 -3.69
CA SER A 433 1.95 -46.90 -3.02
C SER A 433 1.76 -46.70 -1.50
N VAL A 434 0.63 -46.12 -1.09
CA VAL A 434 0.34 -45.92 0.33
C VAL A 434 0.04 -47.24 1.03
N LEU A 435 -0.66 -48.21 0.39
CA LEU A 435 -0.91 -49.53 0.93
C LEU A 435 0.39 -50.32 1.11
N GLU A 436 1.30 -50.26 0.15
CA GLU A 436 2.65 -50.85 0.25
C GLU A 436 3.45 -50.22 1.39
N HIS A 437 3.39 -48.89 1.56
CA HIS A 437 4.10 -48.17 2.63
C HIS A 437 3.62 -48.54 4.05
N VAL A 438 2.36 -48.91 4.20
CA VAL A 438 1.76 -49.28 5.50
C VAL A 438 1.52 -50.80 5.66
N ASP A 439 2.20 -51.63 4.88
CA ASP A 439 2.12 -53.10 4.92
C ASP A 439 0.65 -53.60 4.87
N GLY A 440 -0.19 -52.99 4.04
CA GLY A 440 -1.58 -53.36 3.85
C GLY A 440 -2.55 -52.89 4.94
N HIS A 441 -2.10 -52.11 5.95
CA HIS A 441 -2.95 -51.60 7.02
C HIS A 441 -3.94 -50.53 6.55
N ARG A 442 -5.17 -50.94 6.16
CA ARG A 442 -6.21 -50.09 5.56
C ARG A 442 -6.64 -48.87 6.40
N ASN A 443 -6.58 -48.98 7.73
CA ASN A 443 -6.91 -47.86 8.62
C ASN A 443 -5.83 -46.76 8.56
N ARG A 444 -4.56 -47.14 8.61
CA ARG A 444 -3.44 -46.20 8.45
C ARG A 444 -3.37 -45.61 7.06
N ALA A 445 -3.65 -46.38 6.02
CA ALA A 445 -3.71 -45.90 4.66
C ALA A 445 -4.81 -44.85 4.47
N ALA A 446 -5.98 -45.04 5.07
CA ALA A 446 -7.09 -44.06 5.02
C ALA A 446 -6.72 -42.76 5.74
N GLU A 447 -6.02 -42.80 6.85
CA GLU A 447 -5.50 -41.61 7.57
C GLU A 447 -4.48 -40.85 6.73
N ILE A 448 -3.49 -41.52 6.13
CA ILE A 448 -2.48 -40.89 5.26
C ILE A 448 -3.13 -40.24 4.04
N LEU A 449 -4.10 -40.91 3.42
CA LEU A 449 -4.81 -40.40 2.25
C LEU A 449 -5.87 -39.35 2.60
N ASN A 450 -6.12 -39.12 3.90
CA ASN A 450 -7.16 -38.23 4.43
C ASN A 450 -8.56 -38.50 3.83
N ILE A 451 -8.91 -39.80 3.70
CA ILE A 451 -10.22 -40.24 3.22
C ILE A 451 -10.86 -41.20 4.23
N HIS A 452 -12.19 -41.31 4.18
CA HIS A 452 -12.90 -42.25 5.05
C HIS A 452 -12.58 -43.71 4.68
N ARG A 453 -12.45 -44.58 5.66
CA ARG A 453 -12.11 -46.03 5.47
C ARG A 453 -13.05 -46.73 4.47
N SER A 454 -14.35 -46.41 4.49
CA SER A 454 -15.32 -46.97 3.55
C SER A 454 -15.08 -46.55 2.11
N THR A 455 -14.60 -45.32 1.91
CA THR A 455 -14.22 -44.77 0.59
C THR A 455 -12.97 -45.47 0.06
N LEU A 456 -11.96 -45.65 0.92
CA LEU A 456 -10.74 -46.39 0.58
C LEU A 456 -11.07 -47.84 0.20
N GLN A 457 -11.93 -48.52 0.95
CA GLN A 457 -12.32 -49.89 0.69
C GLN A 457 -13.03 -50.02 -0.68
N LYS A 458 -13.93 -49.09 -0.99
CA LYS A 458 -14.62 -49.05 -2.30
C LYS A 458 -13.61 -48.84 -3.45
N ARG A 459 -12.62 -47.97 -3.29
CA ARG A 459 -11.59 -47.73 -4.30
C ARG A 459 -10.63 -48.92 -4.47
N ILE A 460 -10.27 -49.61 -3.39
CA ILE A 460 -9.44 -50.83 -3.44
C ILE A 460 -10.13 -51.88 -4.28
N THR A 461 -11.43 -52.11 -4.06
CA THR A 461 -12.23 -53.09 -4.85
C THR A 461 -12.42 -52.63 -6.30
N GLU A 462 -12.68 -51.33 -6.54
CA GLU A 462 -12.87 -50.78 -7.87
C GLU A 462 -11.59 -50.87 -8.74
N TYR A 463 -10.42 -50.73 -8.12
CA TYR A 463 -9.13 -50.80 -8.84
C TYR A 463 -8.45 -52.19 -8.75
N GLY A 464 -9.08 -53.19 -8.12
CA GLY A 464 -8.58 -54.57 -8.04
C GLY A 464 -7.29 -54.68 -7.24
N LEU A 465 -7.14 -53.88 -6.15
CA LEU A 465 -5.96 -53.84 -5.29
C LEU A 465 -6.13 -54.71 -4.04
N ASP A 466 -7.03 -55.68 -4.03
CA ASP A 466 -7.35 -56.61 -2.92
C ASP A 466 -6.34 -57.79 -2.81
N GLN A 467 -5.02 -57.60 -3.03
CA GLN A 467 -4.03 -58.63 -2.75
C GLN A 467 -3.34 -58.43 -1.43
#